data_ebf00b873f94097a758036c0c5186312
#
_entry.id   ebf00b873f94097a758036c0c5186312
#
_cell.length_a   1.000
_cell.length_b   1.000
_cell.length_c   1.000
_cell.angle_alpha   90.00
_cell.angle_beta   90.00
_cell.angle_gamma   90.00
#
_symmetry.space_group_name_H-M   'P 1'
#
loop_
_entity.id
_entity.type
_entity.pdbx_description
1 polymer ?
#
loop_
_entity_poly.entity_id
_entity_poly.type
_entity_poly.pdbx_seq_one_letter_code
_entity_poly.pdbx_strand_id
1 'polypeptide(L)'
;MFEKVFKLSEHQTTVKTEVMAGITTFMTMAYILAVNPSILGSTGMDSTAVLLATALASFIGTACMAFMANLPFVLSAGMGLNAYMAYTVCAGYGYSWHVALLAVFAEGLIFIVLSLTNVREAIFNAIPLTLKRGVSVGIGLFIAFIGLQNAGLSVDSSTLVTIISFPENFHTAGICALLALIGLFIMAVLYTYRVKGAILYGILGTWILGMLCQVTGIYTPDVENGFYTLFPTLGITDFSKLGETFGKCFTVDFDAVGIINFIVVIFSFLFVDIFDTLGTLIGVATKADMLDEEGRLPGIRPALMADAIATSFGAVLGTSTTTTFVESASGVAVGGRTGLTALVSALLFLLSTLFAPIFTAIPSFATAPALIMVGFLMVGTVTEIRFDEDNITEAIPAYLAIIAMPLFYSISEGISMGIISYVLLNVAAGKAKKITPLMYVLAVLFVLKYIFL
;
A
#
# COMPACT_ATOMS: atom_id res chain seq x y z
N MET A 1 -22.19 26.79 -1.54
CA MET A 1 -21.57 26.10 -0.38
C MET A 1 -20.19 25.59 -0.72
N PHE A 2 -20.04 24.80 -1.75
CA PHE A 2 -18.73 24.20 -2.17
C PHE A 2 -17.67 25.26 -2.49
N GLU A 3 -18.04 26.36 -3.15
CA GLU A 3 -17.13 27.46 -3.44
C GLU A 3 -16.48 28.07 -2.18
N LYS A 4 -17.26 28.23 -1.09
CA LYS A 4 -16.73 28.78 0.17
C LYS A 4 -15.77 27.84 0.89
N VAL A 5 -15.95 26.52 0.74
CA VAL A 5 -15.15 25.50 1.43
C VAL A 5 -13.91 25.16 0.62
N PHE A 6 -14.08 24.89 -0.68
CA PHE A 6 -13.03 24.34 -1.53
C PHE A 6 -12.39 25.35 -2.47
N LYS A 7 -12.88 26.62 -2.52
CA LYS A 7 -12.29 27.72 -3.31
C LYS A 7 -12.11 27.36 -4.78
N LEU A 8 -13.15 26.80 -5.39
CA LEU A 8 -13.10 26.22 -6.74
C LEU A 8 -12.64 27.23 -7.78
N SER A 9 -13.07 28.50 -7.69
CA SER A 9 -12.69 29.58 -8.59
C SER A 9 -11.19 29.94 -8.49
N GLU A 10 -10.62 29.90 -7.26
CA GLU A 10 -9.18 30.14 -7.05
C GLU A 10 -8.34 29.03 -7.73
N HIS A 11 -8.84 27.79 -7.73
CA HIS A 11 -8.19 26.62 -8.34
C HIS A 11 -8.63 26.38 -9.80
N GLN A 12 -9.32 27.33 -10.44
CA GLN A 12 -9.75 27.26 -11.84
C GLN A 12 -10.50 25.98 -12.22
N THR A 13 -11.35 25.48 -11.32
CA THR A 13 -12.10 24.24 -11.50
C THR A 13 -13.62 24.46 -11.29
N THR A 14 -14.41 23.42 -11.56
CA THR A 14 -15.87 23.44 -11.40
C THR A 14 -16.35 22.24 -10.58
N VAL A 15 -17.52 22.36 -9.95
CA VAL A 15 -18.15 21.25 -9.21
C VAL A 15 -18.25 19.99 -10.08
N LYS A 16 -18.64 20.13 -11.36
CA LYS A 16 -18.77 19.02 -12.28
C LYS A 16 -17.42 18.32 -12.52
N THR A 17 -16.35 19.09 -12.73
CA THR A 17 -14.99 18.56 -12.94
C THR A 17 -14.52 17.83 -11.69
N GLU A 18 -14.69 18.42 -10.51
CA GLU A 18 -14.27 17.82 -9.24
C GLU A 18 -15.03 16.50 -8.94
N VAL A 19 -16.36 16.48 -9.18
CA VAL A 19 -17.15 15.24 -9.01
C VAL A 19 -16.68 14.16 -9.98
N MET A 20 -16.46 14.47 -11.25
CA MET A 20 -15.96 13.50 -12.23
C MET A 20 -14.56 13.01 -11.87
N ALA A 21 -13.70 13.90 -11.37
CA ALA A 21 -12.37 13.56 -10.90
C ALA A 21 -12.43 12.61 -9.69
N GLY A 22 -13.30 12.88 -8.71
CA GLY A 22 -13.49 12.03 -7.54
C GLY A 22 -14.01 10.64 -7.90
N ILE A 23 -15.00 10.55 -8.78
CA ILE A 23 -15.48 9.26 -9.30
C ILE A 23 -14.33 8.51 -10.01
N THR A 24 -13.54 9.21 -10.83
CA THR A 24 -12.40 8.61 -11.54
C THR A 24 -11.36 8.06 -10.57
N THR A 25 -10.98 8.84 -9.54
CA THR A 25 -10.04 8.38 -8.51
C THR A 25 -10.58 7.15 -7.78
N PHE A 26 -11.83 7.20 -7.32
CA PHE A 26 -12.44 6.04 -6.67
C PHE A 26 -12.42 4.80 -7.55
N MET A 27 -12.80 4.91 -8.83
CA MET A 27 -12.79 3.77 -9.78
C MET A 27 -11.39 3.17 -9.97
N THR A 28 -10.33 3.98 -9.90
CA THR A 28 -8.95 3.48 -9.99
C THR A 28 -8.44 2.85 -8.69
N MET A 29 -9.05 3.20 -7.55
CA MET A 29 -8.64 2.75 -6.21
C MET A 29 -9.55 1.65 -5.63
N ALA A 30 -10.77 1.47 -6.13
CA ALA A 30 -11.77 0.59 -5.53
C ALA A 30 -11.30 -0.88 -5.40
N TYR A 31 -10.26 -1.27 -6.14
CA TYR A 31 -9.65 -2.59 -6.01
C TYR A 31 -9.11 -2.87 -4.61
N ILE A 32 -8.76 -1.83 -3.82
CA ILE A 32 -8.26 -1.99 -2.45
C ILE A 32 -9.30 -2.67 -1.54
N LEU A 33 -10.58 -2.48 -1.81
CA LEU A 33 -11.69 -3.11 -1.08
C LEU A 33 -11.74 -4.63 -1.24
N ALA A 34 -11.13 -5.17 -2.30
CA ALA A 34 -10.97 -6.60 -2.48
C ALA A 34 -9.57 -7.07 -2.04
N VAL A 35 -8.54 -6.31 -2.38
CA VAL A 35 -7.14 -6.70 -2.15
C VAL A 35 -6.76 -6.63 -0.67
N ASN A 36 -7.16 -5.58 0.06
CA ASN A 36 -6.80 -5.46 1.47
C ASN A 36 -7.41 -6.55 2.36
N PRO A 37 -8.71 -6.89 2.25
CA PRO A 37 -9.27 -8.05 2.94
C PRO A 37 -8.59 -9.37 2.57
N SER A 38 -8.16 -9.55 1.32
CA SER A 38 -7.42 -10.73 0.88
C SER A 38 -6.04 -10.84 1.57
N ILE A 39 -5.31 -9.72 1.71
CA ILE A 39 -4.01 -9.70 2.36
C ILE A 39 -4.14 -9.87 3.87
N LEU A 40 -4.93 -9.04 4.55
CA LEU A 40 -5.05 -9.07 6.00
C LEU A 40 -5.85 -10.28 6.49
N GLY A 41 -6.74 -10.83 5.69
CA GLY A 41 -7.44 -12.08 5.98
C GLY A 41 -6.48 -13.27 6.16
N SER A 42 -5.32 -13.26 5.51
CA SER A 42 -4.29 -14.28 5.72
C SER A 42 -3.71 -14.33 7.14
N THR A 43 -3.89 -13.26 7.93
CA THR A 43 -3.48 -13.17 9.33
C THR A 43 -4.51 -13.73 10.31
N GLY A 44 -5.66 -14.22 9.81
CA GLY A 44 -6.80 -14.69 10.61
C GLY A 44 -7.83 -13.62 10.93
N MET A 45 -7.74 -12.42 10.38
CA MET A 45 -8.77 -11.38 10.50
C MET A 45 -9.99 -11.72 9.63
N ASP A 46 -11.21 -11.40 10.10
CA ASP A 46 -12.42 -11.56 9.29
C ASP A 46 -12.39 -10.58 8.08
N SER A 47 -12.51 -11.12 6.86
CA SER A 47 -12.40 -10.36 5.64
C SER A 47 -13.48 -9.27 5.49
N THR A 48 -14.70 -9.51 6.01
CA THR A 48 -15.77 -8.50 6.01
C THR A 48 -15.46 -7.37 6.98
N ALA A 49 -14.95 -7.70 8.17
CA ALA A 49 -14.51 -6.70 9.15
C ALA A 49 -13.37 -5.83 8.59
N VAL A 50 -12.37 -6.44 7.96
CA VAL A 50 -11.26 -5.72 7.30
C VAL A 50 -11.75 -4.83 6.19
N LEU A 51 -12.70 -5.29 5.36
CA LEU A 51 -13.30 -4.46 4.30
C LEU A 51 -13.99 -3.23 4.88
N LEU A 52 -14.86 -3.43 5.89
CA LEU A 52 -15.55 -2.34 6.57
C LEU A 52 -14.57 -1.35 7.20
N ALA A 53 -13.55 -1.86 7.90
CA ALA A 53 -12.50 -1.05 8.50
C ALA A 53 -11.74 -0.25 7.43
N THR A 54 -11.38 -0.87 6.30
CA THR A 54 -10.67 -0.23 5.18
C THR A 54 -11.52 0.87 4.54
N ALA A 55 -12.78 0.59 4.24
CA ALA A 55 -13.69 1.57 3.63
C ALA A 55 -13.95 2.77 4.55
N LEU A 56 -14.15 2.52 5.85
CA LEU A 56 -14.36 3.58 6.84
C LEU A 56 -13.08 4.39 7.10
N ALA A 57 -11.92 3.75 7.22
CA ALA A 57 -10.63 4.44 7.36
C ALA A 57 -10.33 5.31 6.13
N SER A 58 -10.58 4.78 4.93
CA SER A 58 -10.45 5.53 3.67
C SER A 58 -11.39 6.72 3.62
N PHE A 59 -12.65 6.54 4.05
CA PHE A 59 -13.61 7.64 4.18
C PHE A 59 -13.11 8.72 5.14
N ILE A 60 -12.73 8.36 6.36
CA ILE A 60 -12.29 9.31 7.40
C ILE A 60 -11.02 10.04 6.92
N GLY A 61 -10.00 9.30 6.50
CA GLY A 61 -8.72 9.87 6.07
C GLY A 61 -8.87 10.80 4.87
N THR A 62 -9.63 10.36 3.86
CA THR A 62 -9.87 11.17 2.65
C THR A 62 -10.74 12.38 2.95
N ALA A 63 -11.71 12.28 3.87
CA ALA A 63 -12.48 13.45 4.33
C ALA A 63 -11.59 14.45 5.10
N CYS A 64 -10.70 13.97 5.96
CA CYS A 64 -9.69 14.82 6.60
C CYS A 64 -8.79 15.52 5.56
N MET A 65 -8.32 14.81 4.54
CA MET A 65 -7.55 15.40 3.42
C MET A 65 -8.36 16.49 2.71
N ALA A 66 -9.65 16.23 2.44
CA ALA A 66 -10.54 17.17 1.76
C ALA A 66 -10.72 18.47 2.55
N PHE A 67 -10.97 18.39 3.86
CA PHE A 67 -11.31 19.55 4.67
C PHE A 67 -10.11 20.26 5.30
N MET A 68 -9.05 19.52 5.65
CA MET A 68 -7.87 20.09 6.31
C MET A 68 -6.84 20.62 5.30
N ALA A 69 -6.58 19.87 4.23
CA ALA A 69 -5.56 20.21 3.25
C ALA A 69 -6.13 20.85 1.96
N ASN A 70 -7.41 20.66 1.67
CA ASN A 70 -8.06 21.03 0.42
C ASN A 70 -7.34 20.47 -0.82
N LEU A 71 -6.84 19.24 -0.74
CA LEU A 71 -6.10 18.57 -1.82
C LEU A 71 -6.95 17.46 -2.46
N PRO A 72 -6.80 17.19 -3.76
CA PRO A 72 -7.56 16.18 -4.49
C PRO A 72 -7.00 14.76 -4.29
N PHE A 73 -6.35 14.49 -3.15
CA PHE A 73 -5.69 13.22 -2.87
C PHE A 73 -6.56 12.33 -1.99
N VAL A 74 -6.52 11.04 -2.28
CA VAL A 74 -7.34 10.04 -1.63
C VAL A 74 -6.44 9.09 -0.83
N LEU A 75 -6.89 8.76 0.37
CA LEU A 75 -6.17 7.90 1.32
C LEU A 75 -6.88 6.55 1.42
N SER A 76 -6.09 5.49 1.53
CA SER A 76 -6.55 4.15 1.87
C SER A 76 -5.43 3.33 2.49
N ALA A 77 -5.71 2.08 2.87
CA ALA A 77 -4.72 1.18 3.44
C ALA A 77 -3.56 0.92 2.45
N GLY A 78 -2.34 1.31 2.84
CA GLY A 78 -1.14 1.27 1.99
C GLY A 78 -0.72 -0.16 1.66
N MET A 79 -0.56 -0.49 0.36
CA MET A 79 -0.29 -1.86 -0.08
C MET A 79 1.01 -2.43 0.50
N GLY A 80 2.08 -1.63 0.53
CA GLY A 80 3.37 -2.04 1.11
C GLY A 80 3.27 -2.30 2.61
N LEU A 81 2.52 -1.45 3.32
CA LEU A 81 2.31 -1.56 4.77
C LEU A 81 1.37 -2.72 5.12
N ASN A 82 0.35 -2.99 4.30
CA ASN A 82 -0.51 -4.18 4.42
C ASN A 82 0.32 -5.46 4.31
N ALA A 83 1.18 -5.52 3.28
CA ALA A 83 2.07 -6.64 3.05
C ALA A 83 3.10 -6.78 4.18
N TYR A 84 3.68 -5.70 4.65
CA TYR A 84 4.58 -5.70 5.80
C TYR A 84 3.88 -6.21 7.06
N MET A 85 2.66 -5.74 7.34
CA MET A 85 1.85 -6.23 8.46
C MET A 85 1.58 -7.73 8.37
N ALA A 86 1.04 -8.19 7.24
CA ALA A 86 0.59 -9.56 7.10
C ALA A 86 1.76 -10.55 7.02
N TYR A 87 2.73 -10.27 6.17
CA TYR A 87 3.74 -11.25 5.81
C TYR A 87 5.03 -11.12 6.63
N THR A 88 5.44 -9.91 7.00
CA THR A 88 6.64 -9.73 7.82
C THR A 88 6.32 -9.82 9.31
N VAL A 89 5.35 -9.02 9.79
CA VAL A 89 5.06 -8.93 11.23
C VAL A 89 4.28 -10.16 11.71
N CYS A 90 3.20 -10.53 11.04
CA CYS A 90 2.36 -11.64 11.49
C CYS A 90 2.94 -13.00 11.08
N ALA A 91 3.25 -13.23 9.81
CA ALA A 91 3.75 -14.52 9.35
C ALA A 91 5.24 -14.73 9.67
N GLY A 92 6.09 -13.71 9.44
CA GLY A 92 7.54 -13.81 9.62
C GLY A 92 7.98 -13.78 11.08
N TYR A 93 7.50 -12.81 11.86
CA TYR A 93 7.86 -12.71 13.29
C TYR A 93 6.93 -13.51 14.20
N GLY A 94 5.81 -14.05 13.66
CA GLY A 94 4.84 -14.83 14.43
C GLY A 94 3.97 -14.01 15.38
N TYR A 95 3.88 -12.69 15.20
CA TYR A 95 3.09 -11.81 16.05
C TYR A 95 1.62 -11.84 15.64
N SER A 96 0.73 -11.73 16.62
CA SER A 96 -0.70 -11.62 16.34
C SER A 96 -1.02 -10.30 15.63
N TRP A 97 -2.05 -10.29 14.80
CA TRP A 97 -2.52 -9.09 14.14
C TRP A 97 -2.98 -7.99 15.13
N HIS A 98 -3.33 -8.33 16.37
CA HIS A 98 -3.61 -7.38 17.44
C HIS A 98 -2.37 -6.54 17.77
N VAL A 99 -1.20 -7.18 17.90
CA VAL A 99 0.10 -6.52 18.14
C VAL A 99 0.44 -5.60 16.97
N ALA A 100 0.24 -6.07 15.75
CA ALA A 100 0.50 -5.29 14.54
C ALA A 100 -0.41 -4.04 14.48
N LEU A 101 -1.72 -4.18 14.77
CA LEU A 101 -2.64 -3.04 14.84
C LEU A 101 -2.27 -2.05 15.95
N LEU A 102 -1.81 -2.52 17.11
CA LEU A 102 -1.33 -1.63 18.17
C LEU A 102 -0.07 -0.87 17.73
N ALA A 103 0.83 -1.51 16.99
CA ALA A 103 2.01 -0.85 16.44
C ALA A 103 1.61 0.24 15.42
N VAL A 104 0.64 -0.04 14.54
CA VAL A 104 0.08 0.93 13.60
C VAL A 104 -0.62 2.08 14.34
N PHE A 105 -1.35 1.80 15.42
CA PHE A 105 -1.95 2.85 16.24
C PHE A 105 -0.90 3.75 16.88
N ALA A 106 0.15 3.16 17.47
CA ALA A 106 1.27 3.90 18.06
C ALA A 106 2.02 4.72 17.00
N GLU A 107 2.25 4.16 15.83
CA GLU A 107 2.79 4.86 14.65
C GLU A 107 1.96 6.11 14.32
N GLY A 108 0.65 5.96 14.17
CA GLY A 108 -0.26 7.06 13.87
C GLY A 108 -0.20 8.18 14.91
N LEU A 109 -0.15 7.84 16.22
CA LEU A 109 0.01 8.82 17.27
C LEU A 109 1.35 9.56 17.20
N ILE A 110 2.44 8.83 16.95
CA ILE A 110 3.77 9.44 16.76
C ILE A 110 3.73 10.38 15.56
N PHE A 111 3.09 9.98 14.45
CA PHE A 111 2.96 10.84 13.28
C PHE A 111 2.09 12.07 13.50
N ILE A 112 1.04 12.01 14.31
CA ILE A 112 0.30 13.21 14.74
C ILE A 112 1.27 14.19 15.42
N VAL A 113 2.08 13.72 16.37
CA VAL A 113 3.07 14.57 17.06
C VAL A 113 4.13 15.11 16.08
N LEU A 114 4.64 14.28 15.19
CA LEU A 114 5.65 14.68 14.19
C LEU A 114 5.09 15.65 13.14
N SER A 115 3.79 15.54 12.79
CA SER A 115 3.12 16.44 11.84
C SER A 115 2.83 17.83 12.42
N LEU A 116 2.75 17.96 13.76
CA LEU A 116 2.70 19.26 14.44
C LEU A 116 4.04 20.02 14.36
N THR A 117 5.13 19.29 14.08
CA THR A 117 6.48 19.81 13.89
C THR A 117 6.91 19.60 12.43
N ASN A 118 8.08 20.12 12.03
CA ASN A 118 8.64 19.89 10.69
C ASN A 118 9.51 18.62 10.64
N VAL A 119 9.48 17.78 11.65
CA VAL A 119 10.41 16.65 11.81
C VAL A 119 10.15 15.59 10.76
N ARG A 120 8.89 15.27 10.43
CA ARG A 120 8.55 14.27 9.39
C ARG A 120 9.11 14.68 8.02
N GLU A 121 8.93 15.94 7.64
CA GLU A 121 9.48 16.50 6.40
C GLU A 121 11.02 16.54 6.44
N ALA A 122 11.61 16.90 7.58
CA ALA A 122 13.07 16.92 7.76
C ALA A 122 13.69 15.51 7.65
N ILE A 123 13.03 14.47 8.19
CA ILE A 123 13.45 13.07 8.04
C ILE A 123 13.46 12.68 6.57
N PHE A 124 12.38 12.95 5.85
CA PHE A 124 12.29 12.64 4.44
C PHE A 124 13.37 13.36 3.62
N ASN A 125 13.58 14.65 3.86
CA ASN A 125 14.58 15.45 3.14
C ASN A 125 16.03 15.05 3.46
N ALA A 126 16.27 14.45 4.63
CA ALA A 126 17.60 13.97 5.02
C ALA A 126 18.06 12.73 4.23
N ILE A 127 17.12 11.97 3.66
CA ILE A 127 17.41 10.73 2.92
C ILE A 127 17.71 11.09 1.46
N PRO A 128 18.81 10.54 0.88
CA PRO A 128 19.17 10.80 -0.50
C PRO A 128 18.10 10.39 -1.51
N LEU A 129 17.91 11.18 -2.56
CA LEU A 129 16.87 10.93 -3.57
C LEU A 129 17.04 9.57 -4.26
N THR A 130 18.29 9.20 -4.56
CA THR A 130 18.62 7.89 -5.16
C THR A 130 18.17 6.73 -4.27
N LEU A 131 18.36 6.84 -2.95
CA LEU A 131 17.92 5.82 -2.00
C LEU A 131 16.39 5.80 -1.87
N LYS A 132 15.71 6.96 -1.86
CA LYS A 132 14.24 7.03 -1.89
C LYS A 132 13.66 6.29 -3.09
N ARG A 133 14.23 6.51 -4.28
CA ARG A 133 13.84 5.81 -5.51
C ARG A 133 14.08 4.30 -5.39
N GLY A 134 15.24 3.90 -4.86
CA GLY A 134 15.56 2.50 -4.60
C GLY A 134 14.55 1.82 -3.68
N VAL A 135 14.15 2.50 -2.61
CA VAL A 135 13.11 2.00 -1.68
C VAL A 135 11.77 1.84 -2.40
N SER A 136 11.32 2.82 -3.18
CA SER A 136 10.08 2.72 -3.96
C SER A 136 10.08 1.54 -4.93
N VAL A 137 11.18 1.35 -5.65
CA VAL A 137 11.36 0.19 -6.56
C VAL A 137 11.34 -1.12 -5.78
N GLY A 138 12.05 -1.20 -4.65
CA GLY A 138 12.10 -2.38 -3.80
C GLY A 138 10.74 -2.78 -3.25
N ILE A 139 9.94 -1.80 -2.76
CA ILE A 139 8.55 -2.01 -2.34
C ILE A 139 7.72 -2.54 -3.51
N GLY A 140 7.87 -1.97 -4.70
CA GLY A 140 7.16 -2.42 -5.91
C GLY A 140 7.48 -3.88 -6.26
N LEU A 141 8.75 -4.28 -6.25
CA LEU A 141 9.16 -5.67 -6.50
C LEU A 141 8.67 -6.62 -5.40
N PHE A 142 8.69 -6.19 -4.15
CA PHE A 142 8.18 -6.98 -3.03
C PHE A 142 6.68 -7.25 -3.17
N ILE A 143 5.87 -6.22 -3.48
CA ILE A 143 4.43 -6.37 -3.71
C ILE A 143 4.16 -7.28 -4.93
N ALA A 144 4.92 -7.11 -6.02
CA ALA A 144 4.78 -7.98 -7.20
C ALA A 144 5.11 -9.44 -6.88
N PHE A 145 6.14 -9.70 -6.07
CA PHE A 145 6.51 -11.05 -5.64
C PHE A 145 5.39 -11.70 -4.79
N ILE A 146 4.81 -10.95 -3.85
CA ILE A 146 3.63 -11.41 -3.10
C ILE A 146 2.47 -11.72 -4.07
N GLY A 147 2.25 -10.86 -5.07
CA GLY A 147 1.25 -11.10 -6.10
C GLY A 147 1.48 -12.41 -6.84
N LEU A 148 2.72 -12.75 -7.21
CA LEU A 148 3.06 -14.03 -7.86
C LEU A 148 2.77 -15.23 -6.96
N GLN A 149 3.03 -15.11 -5.64
CA GLN A 149 2.74 -16.16 -4.67
C GLN A 149 1.23 -16.32 -4.44
N ASN A 150 0.50 -15.22 -4.23
CA ASN A 150 -0.96 -15.24 -4.05
C ASN A 150 -1.71 -15.73 -5.30
N ALA A 151 -1.12 -15.55 -6.49
CA ALA A 151 -1.61 -16.12 -7.74
C ALA A 151 -1.36 -17.62 -7.85
N GLY A 152 -0.57 -18.21 -6.94
CA GLY A 152 -0.10 -19.58 -7.06
C GLY A 152 0.89 -19.81 -8.20
N LEU A 153 1.44 -18.74 -8.80
CA LEU A 153 2.43 -18.82 -9.88
C LEU A 153 3.82 -19.12 -9.35
N SER A 154 4.21 -18.49 -8.25
CA SER A 154 5.47 -18.73 -7.55
C SER A 154 5.20 -19.65 -6.36
N VAL A 155 5.83 -20.83 -6.36
CA VAL A 155 5.66 -21.85 -5.32
C VAL A 155 7.02 -22.22 -4.73
N ASP A 156 6.99 -22.79 -3.52
CA ASP A 156 8.20 -23.22 -2.82
C ASP A 156 9.00 -24.24 -3.62
N SER A 157 10.31 -24.15 -3.52
CA SER A 157 11.27 -25.05 -4.17
C SER A 157 12.48 -25.28 -3.28
N SER A 158 13.20 -26.37 -3.53
CA SER A 158 14.48 -26.65 -2.88
C SER A 158 15.55 -25.58 -3.11
N THR A 159 15.37 -24.72 -4.14
CA THR A 159 16.32 -23.65 -4.50
C THR A 159 15.89 -22.25 -4.08
N LEU A 160 14.72 -22.03 -3.66
CA LEU A 160 14.04 -20.84 -3.10
C LEU A 160 12.57 -20.85 -3.55
N VAL A 161 12.31 -20.55 -4.84
CA VAL A 161 10.98 -20.57 -5.46
C VAL A 161 11.09 -21.07 -6.90
N THR A 162 9.98 -21.61 -7.42
CA THR A 162 9.85 -22.03 -8.82
C THR A 162 8.45 -21.70 -9.34
N ILE A 163 8.25 -21.83 -10.66
CA ILE A 163 6.92 -21.72 -11.25
C ILE A 163 6.12 -22.99 -10.98
N ILE A 164 4.80 -22.83 -10.78
CA ILE A 164 3.88 -23.96 -10.58
C ILE A 164 3.90 -24.91 -11.78
N SER A 165 3.71 -26.21 -11.52
CA SER A 165 3.38 -27.19 -12.57
C SER A 165 1.90 -27.08 -12.92
N PHE A 166 1.56 -26.44 -14.04
CA PHE A 166 0.16 -26.24 -14.45
C PHE A 166 -0.62 -27.54 -14.66
N PRO A 167 -0.05 -28.65 -15.16
CA PRO A 167 -0.78 -29.92 -15.34
C PRO A 167 -1.13 -30.59 -14.01
N GLU A 168 -0.29 -30.44 -12.98
CA GLU A 168 -0.59 -30.94 -11.65
C GLU A 168 -1.72 -30.14 -11.03
N ASN A 169 -2.77 -30.83 -10.55
CA ASN A 169 -3.94 -30.18 -9.96
C ASN A 169 -4.58 -29.12 -10.87
N PHE A 170 -4.64 -29.39 -12.18
CA PHE A 170 -5.11 -28.41 -13.18
C PHE A 170 -6.49 -27.84 -12.86
N HIS A 171 -7.42 -28.68 -12.34
CA HIS A 171 -8.80 -28.26 -12.05
C HIS A 171 -8.95 -27.41 -10.78
N THR A 172 -7.88 -27.19 -10.03
CA THR A 172 -7.84 -26.36 -8.81
C THR A 172 -6.74 -25.30 -8.92
N ALA A 173 -5.54 -25.58 -8.40
CA ALA A 173 -4.41 -24.63 -8.38
C ALA A 173 -3.92 -24.24 -9.78
N GLY A 174 -3.80 -25.18 -10.70
CA GLY A 174 -3.29 -24.90 -12.05
C GLY A 174 -4.15 -23.94 -12.85
N ILE A 175 -5.49 -24.11 -12.83
CA ILE A 175 -6.40 -23.19 -13.49
C ILE A 175 -6.46 -21.83 -12.82
N CYS A 176 -6.38 -21.77 -11.47
CA CYS A 176 -6.31 -20.51 -10.72
C CYS A 176 -5.07 -19.70 -11.13
N ALA A 177 -3.90 -20.34 -11.20
CA ALA A 177 -2.66 -19.70 -11.63
C ALA A 177 -2.71 -19.23 -13.09
N LEU A 178 -3.32 -20.03 -13.98
CA LEU A 178 -3.53 -19.64 -15.37
C LEU A 178 -4.49 -18.45 -15.49
N LEU A 179 -5.60 -18.44 -14.75
CA LEU A 179 -6.53 -17.33 -14.71
C LEU A 179 -5.87 -16.05 -14.17
N ALA A 180 -4.98 -16.15 -13.18
CA ALA A 180 -4.21 -15.01 -12.70
C ALA A 180 -3.31 -14.43 -13.79
N LEU A 181 -2.62 -15.26 -14.60
CA LEU A 181 -1.85 -14.79 -15.75
C LEU A 181 -2.74 -14.09 -16.79
N ILE A 182 -3.87 -14.68 -17.13
CA ILE A 182 -4.84 -14.08 -18.05
C ILE A 182 -5.32 -12.73 -17.49
N GLY A 183 -5.62 -12.66 -16.19
CA GLY A 183 -6.00 -11.43 -15.48
C GLY A 183 -4.94 -10.35 -15.58
N LEU A 184 -3.67 -10.69 -15.38
CA LEU A 184 -2.56 -9.77 -15.56
C LEU A 184 -2.50 -9.20 -16.99
N PHE A 185 -2.67 -10.05 -18.01
CA PHE A 185 -2.71 -9.61 -19.40
C PHE A 185 -3.93 -8.73 -19.70
N ILE A 186 -5.11 -9.05 -19.16
CA ILE A 186 -6.29 -8.20 -19.27
C ILE A 186 -6.02 -6.82 -18.69
N MET A 187 -5.44 -6.75 -17.48
CA MET A 187 -5.08 -5.48 -16.84
C MET A 187 -4.07 -4.68 -17.67
N ALA A 188 -3.02 -5.34 -18.19
CA ALA A 188 -2.00 -4.71 -19.01
C ALA A 188 -2.59 -4.15 -20.32
N VAL A 189 -3.49 -4.88 -20.98
CA VAL A 189 -4.20 -4.42 -22.18
C VAL A 189 -5.08 -3.22 -21.86
N LEU A 190 -5.91 -3.30 -20.82
CA LEU A 190 -6.75 -2.18 -20.39
C LEU A 190 -5.92 -0.94 -20.02
N TYR A 191 -4.79 -1.15 -19.37
CA TYR A 191 -3.85 -0.07 -19.04
C TYR A 191 -3.23 0.56 -20.29
N THR A 192 -2.85 -0.24 -21.29
CA THR A 192 -2.34 0.23 -22.58
C THR A 192 -3.36 1.11 -23.31
N TYR A 193 -4.64 0.76 -23.25
CA TYR A 193 -5.73 1.58 -23.78
C TYR A 193 -6.14 2.73 -22.87
N ARG A 194 -5.42 2.98 -21.76
CA ARG A 194 -5.67 4.04 -20.79
C ARG A 194 -7.08 3.99 -20.19
N VAL A 195 -7.63 2.79 -20.02
CA VAL A 195 -8.94 2.60 -19.40
C VAL A 195 -8.84 2.95 -17.92
N LYS A 196 -9.65 3.93 -17.48
CA LYS A 196 -9.72 4.32 -16.07
C LYS A 196 -10.31 3.17 -15.25
N GLY A 197 -9.64 2.79 -14.15
CA GLY A 197 -10.05 1.62 -13.36
C GLY A 197 -9.61 0.28 -13.97
N ALA A 198 -8.59 0.25 -14.85
CA ALA A 198 -8.08 -0.96 -15.51
C ALA A 198 -7.83 -2.12 -14.52
N ILE A 199 -7.30 -1.82 -13.33
CA ILE A 199 -7.04 -2.82 -12.28
C ILE A 199 -8.35 -3.44 -11.78
N LEU A 200 -9.34 -2.60 -11.42
CA LEU A 200 -10.65 -3.10 -10.96
C LEU A 200 -11.35 -3.94 -12.03
N TYR A 201 -11.40 -3.44 -13.28
CA TYR A 201 -12.01 -4.20 -14.39
C TYR A 201 -11.25 -5.49 -14.68
N GLY A 202 -9.93 -5.50 -14.51
CA GLY A 202 -9.12 -6.69 -14.62
C GLY A 202 -9.46 -7.73 -13.56
N ILE A 203 -9.60 -7.30 -12.29
CA ILE A 203 -10.04 -8.18 -11.19
C ILE A 203 -11.40 -8.79 -11.50
N LEU A 204 -12.39 -7.95 -11.83
CA LEU A 204 -13.75 -8.40 -12.13
C LEU A 204 -13.80 -9.32 -13.35
N GLY A 205 -13.05 -8.99 -14.42
CA GLY A 205 -12.94 -9.82 -15.62
C GLY A 205 -12.33 -11.18 -15.32
N THR A 206 -11.26 -11.23 -14.53
CA THR A 206 -10.62 -12.48 -14.10
C THR A 206 -11.56 -13.33 -13.26
N TRP A 207 -12.28 -12.70 -12.32
CA TRP A 207 -13.28 -13.38 -11.51
C TRP A 207 -14.43 -13.97 -12.33
N ILE A 208 -14.98 -13.19 -13.29
CA ILE A 208 -16.01 -13.67 -14.22
C ILE A 208 -15.50 -14.86 -15.03
N LEU A 209 -14.27 -14.80 -15.54
CA LEU A 209 -13.67 -15.95 -16.24
C LEU A 209 -13.54 -17.17 -15.32
N GLY A 210 -13.19 -16.98 -14.05
CA GLY A 210 -13.16 -18.04 -13.05
C GLY A 210 -14.54 -18.67 -12.85
N MET A 211 -15.60 -17.85 -12.70
CA MET A 211 -16.98 -18.35 -12.60
C MET A 211 -17.40 -19.14 -13.86
N LEU A 212 -17.01 -18.70 -15.03
CA LEU A 212 -17.25 -19.46 -16.28
C LEU A 212 -16.51 -20.81 -16.28
N CYS A 213 -15.26 -20.84 -15.81
CA CYS A 213 -14.52 -22.09 -15.63
C CYS A 213 -15.20 -23.03 -14.62
N GLN A 214 -15.81 -22.51 -13.56
CA GLN A 214 -16.58 -23.34 -12.62
C GLN A 214 -17.84 -23.90 -13.28
N VAL A 215 -18.60 -23.13 -14.05
CA VAL A 215 -19.80 -23.61 -14.76
C VAL A 215 -19.45 -24.69 -15.79
N THR A 216 -18.32 -24.54 -16.49
CA THR A 216 -17.87 -25.51 -17.50
C THR A 216 -17.16 -26.75 -16.91
N GLY A 217 -16.96 -26.81 -15.60
CA GLY A 217 -16.26 -27.92 -14.94
C GLY A 217 -14.74 -27.91 -15.13
N ILE A 218 -14.17 -26.82 -15.68
CA ILE A 218 -12.71 -26.64 -15.76
C ILE A 218 -12.13 -26.35 -14.38
N TYR A 219 -12.81 -25.52 -13.59
CA TYR A 219 -12.53 -25.33 -12.17
C TYR A 219 -13.52 -26.14 -11.32
N THR A 220 -13.01 -26.94 -10.42
CA THR A 220 -13.83 -27.73 -9.48
C THR A 220 -13.53 -27.27 -8.05
N PRO A 221 -14.55 -26.80 -7.29
CA PRO A 221 -14.35 -26.49 -5.88
C PRO A 221 -13.87 -27.71 -5.09
N ASP A 222 -12.87 -27.50 -4.26
CA ASP A 222 -12.29 -28.48 -3.35
C ASP A 222 -12.05 -27.81 -1.99
N VAL A 223 -13.06 -27.83 -1.14
CA VAL A 223 -13.08 -27.09 0.14
C VAL A 223 -12.00 -27.61 1.10
N GLU A 224 -11.65 -28.91 1.03
CA GLU A 224 -10.64 -29.53 1.91
C GLU A 224 -9.24 -28.94 1.62
N ASN A 225 -8.98 -28.57 0.35
CA ASN A 225 -7.73 -27.95 -0.10
C ASN A 225 -7.82 -26.42 -0.25
N GLY A 226 -8.90 -25.78 0.25
CA GLY A 226 -9.04 -24.32 0.27
C GLY A 226 -9.59 -23.70 -1.03
N PHE A 227 -10.12 -24.51 -1.95
CA PHE A 227 -10.74 -24.03 -3.18
C PHE A 227 -12.26 -23.96 -3.06
N TYR A 228 -12.77 -22.74 -2.81
CA TYR A 228 -14.19 -22.50 -2.58
C TYR A 228 -14.95 -22.22 -3.89
N THR A 229 -16.29 -22.17 -3.79
CA THR A 229 -17.11 -21.68 -4.90
C THR A 229 -16.78 -20.22 -5.24
N LEU A 230 -16.74 -19.91 -6.52
CA LEU A 230 -16.41 -18.56 -7.04
C LEU A 230 -17.63 -17.65 -7.16
N PHE A 231 -18.85 -18.19 -6.89
CA PHE A 231 -20.06 -17.40 -6.96
C PHE A 231 -20.25 -16.59 -5.67
N PRO A 232 -20.53 -15.26 -5.77
CA PRO A 232 -20.80 -14.44 -4.61
C PRO A 232 -22.11 -14.84 -3.95
N THR A 233 -22.14 -14.82 -2.65
CA THR A 233 -23.40 -14.84 -1.89
C THR A 233 -24.00 -13.44 -1.93
N LEU A 234 -25.14 -13.29 -2.61
CA LEU A 234 -25.86 -12.01 -2.60
C LEU A 234 -26.49 -11.81 -1.23
N GLY A 235 -26.10 -10.77 -0.52
CA GLY A 235 -26.59 -10.45 0.82
C GLY A 235 -26.35 -8.99 1.17
N ILE A 236 -27.01 -8.53 2.22
CA ILE A 236 -26.74 -7.23 2.82
C ILE A 236 -25.50 -7.39 3.72
N THR A 237 -24.65 -6.38 3.73
CA THR A 237 -23.46 -6.36 4.58
C THR A 237 -23.83 -6.52 6.05
N ASP A 238 -23.19 -7.46 6.71
CA ASP A 238 -23.29 -7.61 8.15
C ASP A 238 -22.34 -6.64 8.85
N PHE A 239 -22.86 -5.50 9.25
CA PHE A 239 -22.10 -4.47 9.96
C PHE A 239 -21.64 -4.89 11.36
N SER A 240 -22.24 -5.94 11.95
CA SER A 240 -21.81 -6.44 13.26
C SER A 240 -20.40 -7.03 13.22
N LYS A 241 -19.97 -7.50 12.04
CA LYS A 241 -18.62 -8.02 11.79
C LYS A 241 -17.51 -7.00 12.09
N LEU A 242 -17.77 -5.70 11.94
CA LEU A 242 -16.80 -4.68 12.33
C LEU A 242 -16.37 -4.82 13.80
N GLY A 243 -17.24 -5.31 14.68
CA GLY A 243 -16.93 -5.58 16.09
C GLY A 243 -15.84 -6.64 16.30
N GLU A 244 -15.53 -7.46 15.30
CA GLU A 244 -14.46 -8.46 15.37
C GLU A 244 -13.07 -7.82 15.29
N THR A 245 -12.94 -6.62 14.71
CA THR A 245 -11.67 -5.88 14.58
C THR A 245 -11.65 -4.56 15.33
N PHE A 246 -12.82 -3.93 15.55
CA PHE A 246 -12.92 -2.63 16.19
C PHE A 246 -12.36 -2.64 17.62
N GLY A 247 -11.39 -1.77 17.88
CA GLY A 247 -10.75 -1.63 19.19
C GLY A 247 -9.84 -2.79 19.61
N LYS A 248 -9.67 -3.79 18.75
CA LYS A 248 -8.83 -4.95 19.06
C LYS A 248 -7.35 -4.64 19.16
N CYS A 249 -6.90 -3.54 18.61
CA CYS A 249 -5.54 -3.02 18.83
C CYS A 249 -5.22 -2.77 20.32
N PHE A 250 -6.23 -2.61 21.18
CA PHE A 250 -6.04 -2.44 22.63
C PHE A 250 -6.12 -3.74 23.45
N THR A 251 -6.37 -4.88 22.79
CA THR A 251 -6.50 -6.21 23.44
C THR A 251 -5.24 -7.05 23.19
N VAL A 252 -4.07 -6.49 23.47
CA VAL A 252 -2.77 -7.12 23.18
C VAL A 252 -2.20 -7.79 24.43
N ASP A 253 -1.70 -9.00 24.24
CA ASP A 253 -0.86 -9.69 25.24
C ASP A 253 0.62 -9.37 24.92
N PHE A 254 1.26 -8.58 25.79
CA PHE A 254 2.66 -8.16 25.61
C PHE A 254 3.67 -9.23 26.05
N ASP A 255 3.29 -10.23 26.83
CA ASP A 255 4.21 -11.25 27.34
C ASP A 255 4.87 -12.04 26.20
N ALA A 256 4.17 -12.17 25.07
CA ALA A 256 4.65 -12.90 23.89
C ALA A 256 5.60 -12.10 22.97
N VAL A 257 5.66 -10.75 23.08
CA VAL A 257 6.32 -9.91 22.06
C VAL A 257 7.64 -9.31 22.54
N GLY A 258 7.69 -8.93 23.82
CA GLY A 258 8.79 -8.15 24.37
C GLY A 258 8.78 -6.68 23.90
N ILE A 259 9.10 -5.78 24.80
CA ILE A 259 8.95 -4.33 24.55
C ILE A 259 9.92 -3.81 23.47
N ILE A 260 11.12 -4.39 23.38
CA ILE A 260 12.15 -3.97 22.40
C ILE A 260 11.68 -4.33 20.97
N ASN A 261 11.21 -5.56 20.78
CA ASN A 261 10.71 -6.03 19.48
C ASN A 261 9.51 -5.21 19.02
N PHE A 262 8.61 -4.87 19.94
CA PHE A 262 7.47 -4.00 19.64
C PHE A 262 7.90 -2.60 19.18
N ILE A 263 8.89 -1.99 19.84
CA ILE A 263 9.46 -0.70 19.42
C ILE A 263 10.06 -0.78 18.02
N VAL A 264 10.74 -1.89 17.67
CA VAL A 264 11.31 -2.08 16.33
C VAL A 264 10.23 -2.22 15.28
N VAL A 265 9.14 -2.90 15.58
CA VAL A 265 7.98 -3.01 14.66
C VAL A 265 7.37 -1.63 14.41
N ILE A 266 7.13 -0.82 15.45
CA ILE A 266 6.63 0.57 15.30
C ILE A 266 7.59 1.38 14.43
N PHE A 267 8.89 1.31 14.72
CA PHE A 267 9.91 2.05 13.97
C PHE A 267 9.94 1.66 12.50
N SER A 268 9.76 0.37 12.20
CA SER A 268 9.70 -0.13 10.82
C SER A 268 8.46 0.38 10.09
N PHE A 269 7.28 0.38 10.71
CA PHE A 269 6.08 0.98 10.15
C PHE A 269 6.28 2.47 9.86
N LEU A 270 6.81 3.23 10.84
CA LEU A 270 7.12 4.65 10.69
C LEU A 270 7.97 4.94 9.45
N PHE A 271 9.03 4.13 9.24
CA PHE A 271 9.92 4.35 8.10
C PHE A 271 9.25 4.02 6.78
N VAL A 272 8.57 2.88 6.69
CA VAL A 272 7.87 2.49 5.45
C VAL A 272 6.83 3.54 5.08
N ASP A 273 6.04 4.02 6.04
CA ASP A 273 5.01 5.03 5.79
C ASP A 273 5.59 6.41 5.39
N ILE A 274 6.70 6.85 6.00
CA ILE A 274 7.36 8.10 5.57
C ILE A 274 7.72 8.05 4.08
N PHE A 275 8.25 6.94 3.60
CA PHE A 275 8.62 6.79 2.20
C PHE A 275 7.40 6.70 1.29
N ASP A 276 6.39 5.95 1.69
CA ASP A 276 5.19 5.72 0.89
C ASP A 276 4.36 7.02 0.78
N THR A 277 4.01 7.62 1.91
CA THR A 277 3.17 8.83 1.95
C THR A 277 3.85 10.02 1.30
N LEU A 278 5.08 10.38 1.71
CA LEU A 278 5.74 11.57 1.18
C LEU A 278 6.16 11.38 -0.28
N GLY A 279 6.60 10.17 -0.65
CA GLY A 279 6.90 9.83 -2.04
C GLY A 279 5.69 10.00 -2.95
N THR A 280 4.53 9.51 -2.50
CA THR A 280 3.27 9.60 -3.23
C THR A 280 2.73 11.04 -3.29
N LEU A 281 2.71 11.76 -2.15
CA LEU A 281 2.24 13.15 -2.11
C LEU A 281 3.04 14.04 -3.08
N ILE A 282 4.37 13.99 -3.02
CA ILE A 282 5.23 14.77 -3.90
C ILE A 282 5.11 14.30 -5.36
N GLY A 283 5.08 12.99 -5.59
CA GLY A 283 4.96 12.42 -6.94
C GLY A 283 3.65 12.81 -7.65
N VAL A 284 2.52 12.75 -6.94
CA VAL A 284 1.23 13.18 -7.50
C VAL A 284 1.15 14.68 -7.64
N ALA A 285 1.65 15.45 -6.65
CA ALA A 285 1.68 16.90 -6.70
C ALA A 285 2.53 17.43 -7.87
N THR A 286 3.66 16.77 -8.18
CA THR A 286 4.50 17.08 -9.34
C THR A 286 3.74 16.90 -10.65
N LYS A 287 3.03 15.77 -10.80
CA LYS A 287 2.20 15.49 -12.00
C LYS A 287 1.00 16.44 -12.12
N ALA A 288 0.60 17.05 -11.02
CA ALA A 288 -0.53 17.94 -10.90
C ALA A 288 -0.18 19.42 -11.11
N ASP A 289 1.11 19.75 -11.25
CA ASP A 289 1.65 21.13 -11.22
C ASP A 289 1.17 21.90 -9.96
N MET A 290 1.16 21.21 -8.80
CA MET A 290 0.71 21.78 -7.53
C MET A 290 1.87 22.18 -6.61
N LEU A 291 3.12 22.01 -7.05
CA LEU A 291 4.29 22.44 -6.30
C LEU A 291 4.52 23.94 -6.45
N ASP A 292 5.02 24.59 -5.39
CA ASP A 292 5.48 25.98 -5.44
C ASP A 292 6.82 26.12 -6.21
N GLU A 293 7.31 27.37 -6.38
CA GLU A 293 8.57 27.66 -7.08
C GLU A 293 9.78 26.99 -6.41
N GLU A 294 9.69 26.69 -5.11
CA GLU A 294 10.72 25.98 -4.35
C GLU A 294 10.56 24.46 -4.39
N GLY A 295 9.59 23.93 -5.16
CA GLY A 295 9.31 22.50 -5.30
C GLY A 295 8.63 21.87 -4.07
N ARG A 296 7.94 22.67 -3.24
CA ARG A 296 7.20 22.21 -2.06
C ARG A 296 5.71 22.16 -2.35
N LEU A 297 4.99 21.22 -1.72
CA LEU A 297 3.53 21.13 -1.82
C LEU A 297 2.88 22.09 -0.80
N PRO A 298 2.14 23.13 -1.25
CA PRO A 298 1.32 23.92 -0.36
C PRO A 298 0.27 23.04 0.35
N GLY A 299 0.16 23.17 1.65
CA GLY A 299 -0.75 22.32 2.44
C GLY A 299 -0.20 20.93 2.80
N ILE A 300 1.11 20.67 2.65
CA ILE A 300 1.72 19.38 3.01
C ILE A 300 1.50 19.03 4.49
N ARG A 301 1.60 19.98 5.42
CA ARG A 301 1.40 19.72 6.87
C ARG A 301 -0.01 19.22 7.20
N PRO A 302 -1.11 19.92 6.81
CA PRO A 302 -2.45 19.37 7.02
C PRO A 302 -2.68 18.06 6.24
N ALA A 303 -2.04 17.84 5.10
CA ALA A 303 -2.10 16.56 4.40
C ALA A 303 -1.46 15.41 5.21
N LEU A 304 -0.26 15.64 5.77
CA LEU A 304 0.42 14.69 6.64
C LEU A 304 -0.34 14.47 7.97
N MET A 305 -1.05 15.48 8.47
CA MET A 305 -1.92 15.33 9.63
C MET A 305 -3.13 14.47 9.30
N ALA A 306 -3.76 14.66 8.13
CA ALA A 306 -4.88 13.84 7.68
C ALA A 306 -4.48 12.36 7.55
N ASP A 307 -3.30 12.09 7.03
CA ASP A 307 -2.69 10.77 6.91
C ASP A 307 -2.47 10.11 8.31
N ALA A 308 -1.88 10.84 9.26
CA ALA A 308 -1.66 10.37 10.62
C ALA A 308 -2.97 10.07 11.38
N ILE A 309 -3.99 10.92 11.20
CA ILE A 309 -5.34 10.70 11.74
C ILE A 309 -5.95 9.44 11.11
N ALA A 310 -5.85 9.29 9.79
CA ALA A 310 -6.38 8.14 9.07
C ALA A 310 -5.75 6.83 9.55
N THR A 311 -4.43 6.81 9.74
CA THR A 311 -3.68 5.66 10.28
C THR A 311 -4.16 5.30 11.68
N SER A 312 -4.27 6.29 12.59
CA SER A 312 -4.72 6.05 13.96
C SER A 312 -6.14 5.48 14.01
N PHE A 313 -7.07 6.08 13.25
CA PHE A 313 -8.45 5.59 13.16
C PHE A 313 -8.53 4.24 12.44
N GLY A 314 -7.72 4.04 11.39
CA GLY A 314 -7.62 2.78 10.66
C GLY A 314 -7.24 1.62 11.57
N ALA A 315 -6.23 1.80 12.42
CA ALA A 315 -5.81 0.80 13.40
C ALA A 315 -6.90 0.47 14.42
N VAL A 316 -7.65 1.47 14.90
CA VAL A 316 -8.79 1.25 15.81
C VAL A 316 -9.93 0.52 15.11
N LEU A 317 -10.21 0.81 13.85
CA LEU A 317 -11.22 0.12 13.06
C LEU A 317 -10.80 -1.32 12.70
N GLY A 318 -9.50 -1.59 12.58
CA GLY A 318 -8.97 -2.90 12.25
C GLY A 318 -8.42 -3.00 10.83
N THR A 319 -7.80 -1.95 10.32
CA THR A 319 -7.00 -1.98 9.09
C THR A 319 -5.58 -1.47 9.35
N SER A 320 -4.67 -1.72 8.42
CA SER A 320 -3.27 -1.28 8.55
C SER A 320 -3.13 0.22 8.29
N THR A 321 -1.88 0.70 8.28
CA THR A 321 -1.51 2.10 8.02
C THR A 321 -2.20 2.62 6.77
N THR A 322 -2.83 3.79 6.89
CA THR A 322 -3.56 4.45 5.80
C THR A 322 -2.68 5.53 5.20
N THR A 323 -2.43 5.45 3.89
CA THR A 323 -1.53 6.35 3.16
C THR A 323 -2.20 7.00 1.96
N THR A 324 -1.58 8.04 1.40
CA THR A 324 -2.04 8.66 0.15
C THR A 324 -1.74 7.75 -1.04
N PHE A 325 -2.70 7.58 -1.94
CA PHE A 325 -2.59 6.70 -3.11
C PHE A 325 -2.14 7.43 -4.37
N VAL A 326 -1.21 6.81 -5.12
CA VAL A 326 -0.69 7.28 -6.42
C VAL A 326 -1.82 7.42 -7.47
N GLU A 327 -2.84 6.59 -7.38
CA GLU A 327 -4.02 6.60 -8.24
C GLU A 327 -4.81 7.93 -8.16
N SER A 328 -4.57 8.75 -7.13
CA SER A 328 -5.07 10.13 -7.06
C SER A 328 -4.67 10.96 -8.28
N ALA A 329 -3.53 10.62 -8.92
CA ALA A 329 -3.10 11.22 -10.17
C ALA A 329 -4.12 11.06 -11.30
N SER A 330 -4.96 10.01 -11.28
CA SER A 330 -6.00 9.79 -12.29
C SER A 330 -7.12 10.83 -12.21
N GLY A 331 -7.54 11.21 -11.00
CA GLY A 331 -8.51 12.30 -10.79
C GLY A 331 -7.93 13.67 -11.14
N VAL A 332 -6.68 13.90 -10.74
CA VAL A 332 -5.95 15.11 -11.10
C VAL A 332 -5.84 15.26 -12.63
N ALA A 333 -5.56 14.18 -13.36
CA ALA A 333 -5.51 14.17 -14.84
C ALA A 333 -6.86 14.50 -15.50
N VAL A 334 -7.99 14.31 -14.80
CA VAL A 334 -9.33 14.71 -15.26
C VAL A 334 -9.64 16.18 -14.94
N GLY A 335 -8.80 16.81 -14.13
CA GLY A 335 -8.94 18.21 -13.73
C GLY A 335 -9.32 18.43 -12.27
N GLY A 336 -9.27 17.41 -11.41
CA GLY A 336 -9.40 17.54 -9.97
C GLY A 336 -8.28 18.39 -9.40
N ARG A 337 -8.61 19.38 -8.58
CA ARG A 337 -7.65 20.33 -8.02
C ARG A 337 -7.88 20.62 -6.54
N THR A 338 -9.02 20.22 -6.00
CA THR A 338 -9.43 20.61 -4.66
C THR A 338 -9.87 19.42 -3.82
N GLY A 339 -10.07 19.63 -2.52
CA GLY A 339 -10.61 18.64 -1.60
C GLY A 339 -12.03 18.15 -1.98
N LEU A 340 -12.73 18.81 -2.90
CA LEU A 340 -14.03 18.30 -3.37
C LEU A 340 -13.88 16.97 -4.13
N THR A 341 -12.81 16.82 -4.94
CA THR A 341 -12.44 15.54 -5.56
C THR A 341 -12.24 14.44 -4.51
N ALA A 342 -11.47 14.73 -3.47
CA ALA A 342 -11.24 13.81 -2.36
C ALA A 342 -12.55 13.46 -1.63
N LEU A 343 -13.39 14.46 -1.31
CA LEU A 343 -14.67 14.25 -0.62
C LEU A 343 -15.63 13.34 -1.41
N VAL A 344 -15.68 13.48 -2.74
CA VAL A 344 -16.51 12.59 -3.58
C VAL A 344 -16.00 11.15 -3.50
N SER A 345 -14.68 10.94 -3.59
CA SER A 345 -14.10 9.61 -3.43
C SER A 345 -14.36 9.04 -2.03
N ALA A 346 -14.25 9.86 -0.98
CA ALA A 346 -14.53 9.45 0.39
C ALA A 346 -16.00 8.95 0.54
N LEU A 347 -16.95 9.67 0.00
CA LEU A 347 -18.37 9.26 0.04
C LEU A 347 -18.62 7.95 -0.73
N LEU A 348 -17.90 7.71 -1.82
CA LEU A 348 -17.97 6.44 -2.56
C LEU A 348 -17.36 5.28 -1.76
N PHE A 349 -16.28 5.51 -1.01
CA PHE A 349 -15.75 4.50 -0.07
C PHE A 349 -16.76 4.19 1.04
N LEU A 350 -17.42 5.19 1.60
CA LEU A 350 -18.49 4.97 2.58
C LEU A 350 -19.65 4.17 1.96
N LEU A 351 -20.07 4.51 0.75
CA LEU A 351 -21.14 3.78 0.05
C LEU A 351 -20.74 2.31 -0.23
N SER A 352 -19.48 2.04 -0.51
CA SER A 352 -19.00 0.69 -0.80
C SER A 352 -19.13 -0.28 0.37
N THR A 353 -19.27 0.21 1.62
CA THR A 353 -19.54 -0.63 2.79
C THR A 353 -20.83 -1.45 2.66
N LEU A 354 -21.80 -0.98 1.88
CA LEU A 354 -23.05 -1.71 1.62
C LEU A 354 -22.86 -2.96 0.74
N PHE A 355 -21.75 -3.04 0.01
CA PHE A 355 -21.47 -4.08 -0.98
C PHE A 355 -20.37 -5.05 -0.54
N ALA A 356 -20.06 -5.12 0.76
CA ALA A 356 -19.00 -5.96 1.28
C ALA A 356 -19.09 -7.43 0.82
N PRO A 357 -20.26 -8.11 0.79
CA PRO A 357 -20.35 -9.50 0.34
C PRO A 357 -19.86 -9.74 -1.09
N ILE A 358 -19.95 -8.71 -1.94
CA ILE A 358 -19.44 -8.81 -3.33
C ILE A 358 -17.92 -8.73 -3.34
N PHE A 359 -17.34 -7.77 -2.63
CA PHE A 359 -15.89 -7.59 -2.62
C PHE A 359 -15.14 -8.72 -1.92
N THR A 360 -15.69 -9.25 -0.82
CA THR A 360 -15.08 -10.37 -0.07
C THR A 360 -15.20 -11.73 -0.78
N ALA A 361 -16.12 -11.84 -1.73
CA ALA A 361 -16.24 -13.07 -2.55
C ALA A 361 -15.20 -13.14 -3.68
N ILE A 362 -14.45 -12.06 -3.94
CA ILE A 362 -13.43 -12.04 -4.99
C ILE A 362 -12.26 -12.92 -4.57
N PRO A 363 -11.91 -13.98 -5.32
CA PRO A 363 -10.86 -14.92 -4.93
C PRO A 363 -9.45 -14.32 -5.11
N SER A 364 -8.48 -14.87 -4.37
CA SER A 364 -7.09 -14.38 -4.37
C SER A 364 -6.44 -14.41 -5.76
N PHE A 365 -6.73 -15.42 -6.59
CA PHE A 365 -6.18 -15.47 -7.96
C PHE A 365 -6.67 -14.32 -8.86
N ALA A 366 -7.82 -13.72 -8.54
CA ALA A 366 -8.34 -12.57 -9.27
C ALA A 366 -7.77 -11.24 -8.74
N THR A 367 -7.44 -11.15 -7.44
CA THR A 367 -6.82 -9.95 -6.83
C THR A 367 -5.30 -9.93 -7.01
N ALA A 368 -4.63 -11.06 -7.05
CA ALA A 368 -3.18 -11.18 -7.16
C ALA A 368 -2.56 -10.46 -8.38
N PRO A 369 -3.16 -10.49 -9.59
CA PRO A 369 -2.68 -9.71 -10.73
C PRO A 369 -2.62 -8.20 -10.46
N ALA A 370 -3.50 -7.68 -9.60
CA ALA A 370 -3.47 -6.27 -9.21
C ALA A 370 -2.20 -5.93 -8.43
N LEU A 371 -1.74 -6.81 -7.52
CA LEU A 371 -0.48 -6.64 -6.79
C LEU A 371 0.71 -6.59 -7.75
N ILE A 372 0.74 -7.48 -8.74
CA ILE A 372 1.80 -7.51 -9.76
C ILE A 372 1.78 -6.20 -10.57
N MET A 373 0.60 -5.72 -10.94
CA MET A 373 0.45 -4.49 -11.71
C MET A 373 0.83 -3.25 -10.90
N VAL A 374 0.45 -3.17 -9.63
CA VAL A 374 0.87 -2.09 -8.71
C VAL A 374 2.39 -2.11 -8.55
N GLY A 375 2.98 -3.28 -8.35
CA GLY A 375 4.43 -3.43 -8.30
C GLY A 375 5.11 -2.90 -9.57
N PHE A 376 4.61 -3.23 -10.75
CA PHE A 376 5.09 -2.71 -12.03
C PHE A 376 5.06 -1.17 -12.10
N LEU A 377 3.97 -0.55 -11.64
CA LEU A 377 3.83 0.90 -11.64
C LEU A 377 4.86 1.60 -10.71
N MET A 378 5.23 0.97 -9.60
CA MET A 378 6.24 1.49 -8.68
C MET A 378 7.67 1.32 -9.20
N VAL A 379 7.95 0.26 -9.96
CA VAL A 379 9.29 -0.02 -10.51
C VAL A 379 9.72 1.04 -11.54
N GLY A 380 8.79 1.78 -12.15
CA GLY A 380 9.11 2.77 -13.17
C GLY A 380 10.16 3.81 -12.77
N THR A 381 10.28 4.13 -11.47
CA THR A 381 11.27 5.08 -10.94
C THR A 381 12.73 4.56 -11.01
N VAL A 382 12.94 3.28 -11.32
CA VAL A 382 14.29 2.71 -11.50
C VAL A 382 15.08 3.42 -12.60
N THR A 383 14.42 3.88 -13.66
CA THR A 383 15.04 4.59 -14.79
C THR A 383 15.67 5.94 -14.40
N GLU A 384 15.32 6.46 -13.24
CA GLU A 384 15.84 7.70 -12.69
C GLU A 384 17.05 7.49 -11.77
N ILE A 385 17.43 6.21 -11.51
CA ILE A 385 18.61 5.83 -10.72
C ILE A 385 19.77 5.67 -11.68
N ARG A 386 20.88 6.38 -11.40
CA ARG A 386 22.13 6.22 -12.18
C ARG A 386 22.97 5.11 -11.56
N PHE A 387 23.16 4.01 -12.31
CA PHE A 387 24.02 2.88 -11.93
C PHE A 387 25.39 2.95 -12.65
N ASP A 388 25.99 4.14 -12.67
CA ASP A 388 27.32 4.38 -13.27
C ASP A 388 28.45 4.39 -12.23
N GLU A 389 29.69 4.28 -12.71
CA GLU A 389 30.90 4.23 -11.87
C GLU A 389 31.11 5.49 -11.03
N ASP A 390 30.66 6.64 -11.51
CA ASP A 390 30.79 7.91 -10.81
C ASP A 390 29.83 8.03 -9.62
N ASN A 391 28.77 7.21 -9.60
CA ASN A 391 27.68 7.27 -8.62
C ASN A 391 27.59 6.03 -7.70
N ILE A 392 28.61 5.22 -7.65
CA ILE A 392 28.63 3.93 -6.90
C ILE A 392 28.18 4.10 -5.45
N THR A 393 28.60 5.16 -4.75
CA THR A 393 28.26 5.38 -3.33
C THR A 393 26.77 5.67 -3.07
N GLU A 394 25.99 5.92 -4.11
CA GLU A 394 24.54 6.05 -4.05
C GLU A 394 23.82 4.89 -4.75
N ALA A 395 24.41 4.39 -5.85
CA ALA A 395 23.82 3.32 -6.65
C ALA A 395 23.78 1.98 -5.90
N ILE A 396 24.88 1.58 -5.23
CA ILE A 396 24.92 0.33 -4.44
C ILE A 396 23.90 0.33 -3.31
N PRO A 397 23.75 1.39 -2.48
CA PRO A 397 22.70 1.43 -1.46
C PRO A 397 21.28 1.29 -2.02
N ALA A 398 20.99 1.97 -3.13
CA ALA A 398 19.70 1.84 -3.80
C ALA A 398 19.49 0.41 -4.35
N TYR A 399 20.50 -0.18 -4.96
CA TYR A 399 20.45 -1.56 -5.45
C TYR A 399 20.22 -2.56 -4.32
N LEU A 400 20.92 -2.42 -3.19
CA LEU A 400 20.74 -3.29 -2.03
C LEU A 400 19.32 -3.16 -1.45
N ALA A 401 18.77 -1.95 -1.36
CA ALA A 401 17.39 -1.75 -0.95
C ALA A 401 16.41 -2.46 -1.90
N ILE A 402 16.65 -2.36 -3.22
CA ILE A 402 15.79 -2.96 -4.25
C ILE A 402 15.75 -4.48 -4.13
N ILE A 403 16.90 -5.14 -4.03
CA ILE A 403 16.97 -6.61 -4.07
C ILE A 403 16.65 -7.26 -2.72
N ALA A 404 16.98 -6.59 -1.61
CA ALA A 404 16.80 -7.16 -0.28
C ALA A 404 15.30 -7.29 0.09
N MET A 405 14.44 -6.36 -0.35
CA MET A 405 13.02 -6.41 0.00
C MET A 405 12.32 -7.68 -0.47
N PRO A 406 12.35 -8.08 -1.74
CA PRO A 406 11.73 -9.33 -2.17
C PRO A 406 12.49 -10.57 -1.70
N LEU A 407 13.83 -10.54 -1.63
CA LEU A 407 14.63 -11.73 -1.28
C LEU A 407 14.56 -12.06 0.22
N PHE A 408 14.50 -11.06 1.10
CA PHE A 408 14.34 -11.26 2.54
C PHE A 408 12.89 -11.21 3.00
N TYR A 409 11.97 -11.04 2.04
CA TYR A 409 10.53 -10.92 2.32
C TYR A 409 10.20 -9.82 3.34
N SER A 410 10.93 -8.70 3.29
CA SER A 410 10.81 -7.62 4.27
C SER A 410 11.24 -6.26 3.70
N ILE A 411 10.32 -5.30 3.73
CA ILE A 411 10.59 -3.90 3.36
C ILE A 411 11.61 -3.29 4.33
N SER A 412 11.46 -3.56 5.62
CA SER A 412 12.35 -3.05 6.68
C SER A 412 13.81 -3.47 6.47
N GLU A 413 14.05 -4.72 6.00
CA GLU A 413 15.40 -5.20 5.72
C GLU A 413 16.02 -4.46 4.53
N GLY A 414 15.24 -4.23 3.48
CA GLY A 414 15.71 -3.44 2.34
C GLY A 414 16.08 -2.01 2.70
N ILE A 415 15.25 -1.34 3.49
CA ILE A 415 15.54 0.02 3.99
C ILE A 415 16.79 0.03 4.86
N SER A 416 16.92 -0.90 5.79
CA SER A 416 18.09 -0.99 6.68
C SER A 416 19.37 -1.21 5.90
N MET A 417 19.40 -2.15 4.96
CA MET A 417 20.58 -2.40 4.11
C MET A 417 20.93 -1.18 3.26
N GLY A 418 19.92 -0.51 2.70
CA GLY A 418 20.15 0.71 1.94
C GLY A 418 20.77 1.83 2.78
N ILE A 419 20.25 2.10 3.96
CA ILE A 419 20.75 3.17 4.84
C ILE A 419 22.14 2.84 5.39
N ILE A 420 22.36 1.62 5.90
CA ILE A 420 23.67 1.20 6.45
C ILE A 420 24.74 1.26 5.35
N SER A 421 24.47 0.68 4.17
CA SER A 421 25.45 0.69 3.07
C SER A 421 25.73 2.10 2.55
N TYR A 422 24.72 2.99 2.51
CA TYR A 422 24.92 4.39 2.13
C TYR A 422 25.91 5.09 3.07
N VAL A 423 25.72 4.95 4.38
CA VAL A 423 26.60 5.56 5.37
C VAL A 423 28.01 4.98 5.27
N LEU A 424 28.13 3.65 5.25
CA LEU A 424 29.45 2.98 5.18
C LEU A 424 30.23 3.35 3.93
N LEU A 425 29.61 3.29 2.75
CA LEU A 425 30.28 3.57 1.47
C LEU A 425 30.68 5.05 1.36
N ASN A 426 29.85 6.00 1.79
CA ASN A 426 30.20 7.40 1.74
C ASN A 426 31.29 7.77 2.75
N VAL A 427 31.34 7.15 3.94
CA VAL A 427 32.42 7.30 4.89
C VAL A 427 33.73 6.76 4.30
N ALA A 428 33.70 5.52 3.76
CA ALA A 428 34.86 4.89 3.13
C ALA A 428 35.41 5.67 1.92
N ALA A 429 34.53 6.29 1.14
CA ALA A 429 34.86 7.12 0.00
C ALA A 429 35.34 8.56 0.38
N GLY A 430 35.47 8.88 1.68
CA GLY A 430 35.84 10.21 2.14
C GLY A 430 34.76 11.29 1.98
N LYS A 431 33.53 10.90 1.66
CA LYS A 431 32.37 11.79 1.44
C LYS A 431 31.52 11.95 2.72
N ALA A 432 32.09 11.77 3.91
CA ALA A 432 31.37 11.80 5.20
C ALA A 432 30.57 13.11 5.41
N LYS A 433 31.04 14.23 4.88
CA LYS A 433 30.34 15.55 4.94
C LYS A 433 29.02 15.58 4.15
N LYS A 434 28.80 14.64 3.21
CA LYS A 434 27.57 14.53 2.41
C LYS A 434 26.44 13.87 3.21
N ILE A 435 26.80 13.12 4.25
CA ILE A 435 25.86 12.36 5.05
C ILE A 435 25.23 13.28 6.09
N THR A 436 23.90 13.34 6.13
CA THR A 436 23.20 14.10 7.17
C THR A 436 23.36 13.45 8.54
N PRO A 437 23.38 14.21 9.64
CA PRO A 437 23.45 13.64 10.99
C PRO A 437 22.37 12.60 11.26
N LEU A 438 21.19 12.81 10.72
CA LEU A 438 20.06 11.89 10.85
C LEU A 438 20.37 10.54 10.23
N MET A 439 21.01 10.48 9.05
CA MET A 439 21.39 9.23 8.40
C MET A 439 22.38 8.40 9.24
N TYR A 440 23.29 9.05 9.98
CA TYR A 440 24.14 8.35 10.93
C TYR A 440 23.34 7.73 12.08
N VAL A 441 22.40 8.50 12.65
CA VAL A 441 21.52 8.00 13.73
C VAL A 441 20.72 6.80 13.24
N LEU A 442 20.13 6.88 12.03
CA LEU A 442 19.37 5.79 11.43
C LEU A 442 20.21 4.54 11.18
N ALA A 443 21.42 4.70 10.63
CA ALA A 443 22.33 3.59 10.42
C ALA A 443 22.67 2.87 11.73
N VAL A 444 22.96 3.63 12.79
CA VAL A 444 23.22 3.08 14.13
C VAL A 444 21.99 2.32 14.66
N LEU A 445 20.78 2.91 14.55
CA LEU A 445 19.55 2.26 15.00
C LEU A 445 19.29 0.95 14.25
N PHE A 446 19.51 0.90 12.93
CA PHE A 446 19.36 -0.34 12.16
C PHE A 446 20.46 -1.37 12.46
N VAL A 447 21.69 -0.96 12.77
CA VAL A 447 22.73 -1.90 13.24
C VAL A 447 22.34 -2.45 14.61
N LEU A 448 21.85 -1.62 15.53
CA LEU A 448 21.36 -2.08 16.83
C LEU A 448 20.19 -3.06 16.67
N LYS A 449 19.28 -2.82 15.72
CA LYS A 449 18.23 -3.78 15.36
C LYS A 449 18.81 -5.16 15.08
N TYR A 450 19.87 -5.28 14.26
CA TYR A 450 20.50 -6.58 13.92
C TYR A 450 21.27 -7.23 15.07
N ILE A 451 21.65 -6.46 16.10
CA ILE A 451 22.34 -6.99 17.28
C ILE A 451 21.35 -7.54 18.30
N PHE A 452 20.18 -6.92 18.45
CA PHE A 452 19.22 -7.22 19.51
C PHE A 452 17.99 -8.01 19.05
N LEU A 453 17.78 -8.16 17.75
CA LEU A 453 16.74 -8.97 17.09
C LEU A 453 17.33 -10.12 16.28
#